data_532f9839c00eb3c3e3a0071056a2b229
#
_entry.id   532f9839c00eb3c3e3a0071056a2b229
#
_cell.length_a   1.000
_cell.length_b   1.000
_cell.length_c   1.000
_cell.angle_alpha   90.00
_cell.angle_beta   90.00
_cell.angle_gamma   90.00
#
_symmetry.space_group_name_H-M   'P 1'
#
loop_
_entity.id
_entity.type
_entity.pdbx_description
1 polymer ?
#
loop_
_entity_poly.entity_id
_entity_poly.type
_entity_poly.pdbx_seq_one_letter_code
_entity_poly.pdbx_strand_id
1 'polypeptide(L)'
;FELPSYKVRYGNSLTLSMFLQGPRLIATYRKELKEVDRIVKEWQPDVIISDNRFGARHKDTHNIYLTHQLNIQHKKKSIALFANLLHRRFIHRFDECWIPDNKERDLSGRLSDNSEIRIPCKCIGALSRIKLSLEDPTIELLVLLSGPEPSRTQFEESIISNESLSQKIVCIVRGTDSKRLKNYPANFTIHNIVDQEELTSFINTSAAILCRSGYSTIMDLQDYDRPKYYIPTKGQTEQEYLAEYHDGKKGVKVLKNGQNI
;
A
#
# COMPACT_ATOMS: atom_id res chain seq x y z
N PHE A 1 -12.35 1.36 -19.89
CA PHE A 1 -12.87 2.55 -19.20
C PHE A 1 -11.85 3.12 -18.23
N GLU A 2 -11.71 4.45 -18.17
CA GLU A 2 -10.86 5.11 -17.19
C GLU A 2 -11.74 5.82 -16.17
N LEU A 3 -11.63 5.41 -14.90
CA LEU A 3 -12.28 6.13 -13.79
C LEU A 3 -11.45 7.35 -13.37
N PRO A 4 -12.10 8.44 -12.91
CA PRO A 4 -11.42 9.64 -12.46
C PRO A 4 -10.41 9.33 -11.34
N SER A 5 -9.18 9.84 -11.46
CA SER A 5 -8.12 9.59 -10.48
C SER A 5 -8.23 10.54 -9.28
N TYR A 6 -8.17 9.99 -8.06
CA TYR A 6 -8.07 10.74 -6.82
C TYR A 6 -6.61 11.15 -6.58
N LYS A 7 -6.20 12.32 -7.12
CA LYS A 7 -4.84 12.86 -6.89
C LYS A 7 -4.79 13.56 -5.52
N VAL A 8 -4.50 12.82 -4.47
CA VAL A 8 -4.26 13.38 -3.13
C VAL A 8 -2.83 13.91 -3.06
N ARG A 9 -2.67 15.19 -2.73
CA ARG A 9 -1.35 15.78 -2.47
C ARG A 9 -1.09 15.72 -0.97
N TYR A 10 -0.06 15.01 -0.57
CA TYR A 10 0.42 14.97 0.81
C TYR A 10 1.25 16.23 1.07
N GLY A 11 0.74 17.15 1.88
CA GLY A 11 1.47 18.32 2.34
C GLY A 11 1.98 18.13 3.77
N ASN A 12 2.73 19.12 4.30
CA ASN A 12 3.29 19.10 5.66
C ASN A 12 2.22 18.98 6.78
N SER A 13 0.94 19.28 6.47
CA SER A 13 -0.21 19.05 7.35
C SER A 13 -1.30 18.32 6.58
N LEU A 14 -1.49 17.04 6.87
CA LEU A 14 -2.49 16.19 6.23
C LEU A 14 -3.91 16.77 6.39
N THR A 15 -4.23 17.30 7.57
CA THR A 15 -5.54 17.84 7.91
C THR A 15 -5.89 19.11 7.12
N LEU A 16 -4.97 20.06 7.02
CA LEU A 16 -5.19 21.29 6.25
C LEU A 16 -5.25 20.98 4.74
N SER A 17 -4.39 20.10 4.29
CA SER A 17 -4.36 19.62 2.90
C SER A 17 -5.65 18.91 2.50
N MET A 18 -6.22 18.06 3.36
CA MET A 18 -7.51 17.38 3.10
C MET A 18 -8.68 18.38 3.10
N PHE A 19 -8.68 19.38 4.00
CA PHE A 19 -9.74 20.37 4.04
C PHE A 19 -9.75 21.25 2.77
N LEU A 20 -8.59 21.67 2.31
CA LEU A 20 -8.44 22.46 1.07
C LEU A 20 -8.75 21.65 -0.20
N GLN A 21 -8.57 20.33 -0.16
CA GLN A 21 -8.87 19.41 -1.27
C GLN A 21 -10.32 18.91 -1.26
N GLY A 22 -11.09 19.15 -0.19
CA GLY A 22 -12.47 18.66 -0.01
C GLY A 22 -13.39 18.91 -1.21
N PRO A 23 -13.51 20.14 -1.74
CA PRO A 23 -14.36 20.42 -2.91
C PRO A 23 -13.94 19.62 -4.16
N ARG A 24 -12.62 19.44 -4.36
CA ARG A 24 -12.07 18.66 -5.48
C ARG A 24 -12.37 17.17 -5.32
N LEU A 25 -12.24 16.64 -4.12
CA LEU A 25 -12.56 15.24 -3.82
C LEU A 25 -14.04 14.95 -4.04
N ILE A 26 -14.93 15.87 -3.62
CA ILE A 26 -16.37 15.77 -3.87
C ILE A 26 -16.67 15.82 -5.37
N ALA A 27 -16.02 16.70 -6.11
CA ALA A 27 -16.20 16.79 -7.56
C ALA A 27 -15.72 15.49 -8.26
N THR A 28 -14.58 14.93 -7.84
CA THR A 28 -14.07 13.65 -8.33
C THR A 28 -15.03 12.51 -8.02
N TYR A 29 -15.53 12.42 -6.80
CA TYR A 29 -16.54 11.45 -6.38
C TYR A 29 -17.82 11.53 -7.23
N ARG A 30 -18.33 12.75 -7.52
CA ARG A 30 -19.50 12.93 -8.38
C ARG A 30 -19.25 12.51 -9.83
N LYS A 31 -18.05 12.79 -10.35
CA LYS A 31 -17.66 12.33 -11.70
C LYS A 31 -17.57 10.80 -11.75
N GLU A 32 -17.01 10.19 -10.73
CA GLU A 32 -16.91 8.74 -10.61
C GLU A 32 -18.29 8.08 -10.63
N LEU A 33 -19.24 8.57 -9.82
CA LEU A 33 -20.63 8.08 -9.83
C LEU A 33 -21.28 8.16 -11.22
N LYS A 34 -21.05 9.25 -11.97
CA LYS A 34 -21.60 9.41 -13.33
C LYS A 34 -20.98 8.43 -14.32
N GLU A 35 -19.66 8.20 -14.21
CA GLU A 35 -18.97 7.28 -15.07
C GLU A 35 -19.38 5.83 -14.80
N VAL A 36 -19.55 5.47 -13.52
CA VAL A 36 -20.06 4.16 -13.13
C VAL A 36 -21.50 3.95 -13.62
N ASP A 37 -22.37 4.97 -13.51
CA ASP A 37 -23.74 4.90 -14.08
C ASP A 37 -23.71 4.64 -15.59
N ARG A 38 -22.79 5.28 -16.33
CA ARG A 38 -22.61 5.05 -17.77
C ARG A 38 -22.17 3.61 -18.05
N ILE A 39 -21.16 3.11 -17.30
CA ILE A 39 -20.65 1.75 -17.45
C ILE A 39 -21.74 0.71 -17.15
N VAL A 40 -22.52 0.92 -16.08
CA VAL A 40 -23.60 -0.02 -15.72
C VAL A 40 -24.69 -0.04 -16.78
N LYS A 41 -25.07 1.09 -17.37
CA LYS A 41 -26.03 1.13 -18.46
C LYS A 41 -25.57 0.42 -19.72
N GLU A 42 -24.26 0.48 -20.00
CA GLU A 42 -23.67 -0.14 -21.20
C GLU A 42 -23.44 -1.64 -21.02
N TRP A 43 -22.93 -2.05 -19.85
CA TRP A 43 -22.43 -3.42 -19.62
C TRP A 43 -23.33 -4.28 -18.73
N GLN A 44 -24.25 -3.67 -18.01
CA GLN A 44 -25.22 -4.33 -17.11
C GLN A 44 -24.56 -5.37 -16.16
N PRO A 45 -23.51 -5.00 -15.42
CA PRO A 45 -22.88 -5.93 -14.48
C PRO A 45 -23.80 -6.22 -13.29
N ASP A 46 -23.82 -7.47 -12.82
CA ASP A 46 -24.52 -7.87 -11.61
C ASP A 46 -23.81 -7.40 -10.34
N VAL A 47 -22.49 -7.33 -10.37
CA VAL A 47 -21.63 -7.05 -9.21
C VAL A 47 -20.59 -5.98 -9.56
N ILE A 48 -20.37 -5.05 -8.62
CA ILE A 48 -19.26 -4.10 -8.66
C ILE A 48 -18.37 -4.35 -7.44
N ILE A 49 -17.09 -4.69 -7.67
CA ILE A 49 -16.07 -4.75 -6.63
C ILE A 49 -15.25 -3.45 -6.69
N SER A 50 -15.32 -2.68 -5.62
CA SER A 50 -14.69 -1.38 -5.52
C SER A 50 -13.46 -1.41 -4.62
N ASP A 51 -12.26 -1.32 -5.19
CA ASP A 51 -11.02 -1.23 -4.44
C ASP A 51 -10.78 0.21 -3.98
N ASN A 52 -11.10 0.47 -2.71
CA ASN A 52 -10.92 1.76 -2.01
C ASN A 52 -11.56 2.98 -2.70
N ARG A 53 -12.62 2.81 -3.52
CA ARG A 53 -13.24 3.88 -4.28
C ARG A 53 -14.72 4.04 -3.90
N PHE A 54 -15.08 5.09 -3.17
CA PHE A 54 -16.44 5.27 -2.66
C PHE A 54 -17.49 5.56 -3.72
N GLY A 55 -17.11 6.04 -4.90
CA GLY A 55 -18.01 6.32 -6.00
C GLY A 55 -18.20 5.13 -6.96
N ALA A 56 -17.38 4.08 -6.86
CA ALA A 56 -17.51 2.89 -7.69
C ALA A 56 -18.60 1.95 -7.15
N ARG A 57 -19.86 2.38 -7.27
CA ARG A 57 -21.07 1.64 -6.86
C ARG A 57 -22.28 2.13 -7.65
N HIS A 58 -23.28 1.28 -7.77
CA HIS A 58 -24.54 1.62 -8.45
C HIS A 58 -25.75 0.98 -7.74
N LYS A 59 -26.92 1.62 -7.83
CA LYS A 59 -28.15 1.17 -7.15
C LYS A 59 -28.72 -0.15 -7.69
N ASP A 60 -28.44 -0.47 -8.94
CA ASP A 60 -28.97 -1.65 -9.64
C ASP A 60 -27.94 -2.79 -9.70
N THR A 61 -26.86 -2.75 -8.88
CA THR A 61 -25.83 -3.77 -8.79
C THR A 61 -25.59 -4.17 -7.34
N HIS A 62 -25.06 -5.36 -7.12
CA HIS A 62 -24.52 -5.73 -5.81
C HIS A 62 -23.12 -5.11 -5.64
N ASN A 63 -22.94 -4.27 -4.62
CA ASN A 63 -21.74 -3.44 -4.45
C ASN A 63 -20.88 -3.96 -3.31
N ILE A 64 -19.67 -4.37 -3.63
CA ILE A 64 -18.70 -4.86 -2.68
C ILE A 64 -17.60 -3.81 -2.49
N TYR A 65 -17.34 -3.42 -1.25
CA TYR A 65 -16.23 -2.53 -0.93
C TYR A 65 -15.02 -3.35 -0.49
N LEU A 66 -13.94 -3.31 -1.26
CA LEU A 66 -12.69 -3.99 -0.95
C LEU A 66 -11.74 -3.02 -0.26
N THR A 67 -11.37 -3.32 0.99
CA THR A 67 -10.41 -2.50 1.74
C THR A 67 -9.81 -3.25 2.93
N HIS A 68 -8.55 -2.96 3.24
CA HIS A 68 -7.89 -3.36 4.47
C HIS A 68 -7.97 -2.27 5.56
N GLN A 69 -8.42 -1.05 5.20
CA GLN A 69 -8.43 0.09 6.10
C GLN A 69 -9.86 0.51 6.44
N LEU A 70 -10.48 -0.16 7.40
CA LEU A 70 -11.77 0.20 7.99
C LEU A 70 -11.64 1.27 9.07
N ASN A 71 -10.46 1.38 9.69
CA ASN A 71 -10.15 2.36 10.72
C ASN A 71 -8.95 3.22 10.34
N ILE A 72 -9.19 4.50 10.14
CA ILE A 72 -8.15 5.50 9.86
C ILE A 72 -7.38 5.79 11.15
N GLN A 73 -6.07 5.57 11.11
CA GLN A 73 -5.18 5.90 12.22
C GLN A 73 -4.71 7.36 12.10
N HIS A 74 -4.76 8.11 13.20
CA HIS A 74 -4.23 9.46 13.26
C HIS A 74 -3.74 9.80 14.67
N LYS A 75 -2.64 10.59 14.77
CA LYS A 75 -2.03 10.97 16.07
C LYS A 75 -3.01 11.74 16.98
N LYS A 76 -3.88 12.57 16.42
CA LYS A 76 -4.94 13.28 17.15
C LYS A 76 -6.22 12.45 17.14
N LYS A 77 -6.64 11.97 18.31
CA LYS A 77 -7.82 11.11 18.48
C LYS A 77 -9.12 11.74 17.95
N SER A 78 -9.31 13.05 18.13
CA SER A 78 -10.49 13.77 17.62
C SER A 78 -10.58 13.76 16.10
N ILE A 79 -9.44 13.88 15.42
CA ILE A 79 -9.37 13.83 13.95
C ILE A 79 -9.65 12.39 13.47
N ALA A 80 -9.06 11.38 14.14
CA ALA A 80 -9.33 9.98 13.85
C ALA A 80 -10.82 9.66 13.99
N LEU A 81 -11.46 10.11 15.08
CA LEU A 81 -12.88 9.88 15.33
C LEU A 81 -13.76 10.49 14.22
N PHE A 82 -13.53 11.75 13.86
CA PHE A 82 -14.29 12.40 12.79
C PHE A 82 -14.06 11.75 11.42
N ALA A 83 -12.80 11.45 11.09
CA ALA A 83 -12.44 10.79 9.84
C ALA A 83 -13.11 9.40 9.75
N ASN A 84 -13.08 8.61 10.84
CA ASN A 84 -13.71 7.30 10.88
C ASN A 84 -15.24 7.37 10.79
N LEU A 85 -15.89 8.35 11.43
CA LEU A 85 -17.33 8.56 11.30
C LEU A 85 -17.72 8.80 9.82
N LEU A 86 -16.99 9.67 9.14
CA LEU A 86 -17.24 9.98 7.73
C LEU A 86 -16.92 8.76 6.83
N HIS A 87 -15.82 8.09 7.08
CA HIS A 87 -15.37 6.90 6.36
C HIS A 87 -16.44 5.78 6.42
N ARG A 88 -16.91 5.45 7.62
CA ARG A 88 -17.97 4.45 7.85
C ARG A 88 -19.26 4.81 7.15
N ARG A 89 -19.63 6.11 7.11
CA ARG A 89 -20.81 6.56 6.37
C ARG A 89 -20.72 6.27 4.87
N PHE A 90 -19.53 6.30 4.28
CA PHE A 90 -19.32 5.91 2.88
C PHE A 90 -19.33 4.40 2.71
N ILE A 91 -18.67 3.64 3.60
CA ILE A 91 -18.65 2.17 3.56
C ILE A 91 -20.06 1.60 3.68
N HIS A 92 -20.91 2.15 4.55
CA HIS A 92 -22.31 1.71 4.72
C HIS A 92 -23.23 1.97 3.52
N ARG A 93 -22.69 2.48 2.39
CA ARG A 93 -23.42 2.58 1.13
C ARG A 93 -23.21 1.38 0.21
N PHE A 94 -22.37 0.46 0.60
CA PHE A 94 -22.13 -0.80 -0.07
C PHE A 94 -22.95 -1.91 0.58
N ASP A 95 -23.15 -3.01 -0.15
CA ASP A 95 -23.93 -4.14 0.34
C ASP A 95 -23.11 -5.05 1.23
N GLU A 96 -21.82 -5.18 0.95
CA GLU A 96 -20.86 -5.90 1.79
C GLU A 96 -19.43 -5.33 1.68
N CYS A 97 -18.56 -5.70 2.61
CA CYS A 97 -17.16 -5.32 2.65
C CYS A 97 -16.26 -6.56 2.62
N TRP A 98 -15.33 -6.59 1.67
CA TRP A 98 -14.28 -7.60 1.62
C TRP A 98 -12.97 -7.06 2.17
N ILE A 99 -12.38 -7.82 3.10
CA ILE A 99 -11.14 -7.47 3.77
C ILE A 99 -10.06 -8.41 3.25
N PRO A 100 -9.05 -7.89 2.53
CA PRO A 100 -7.95 -8.70 2.01
C PRO A 100 -6.94 -9.04 3.11
N ASP A 101 -7.38 -9.80 4.11
CA ASP A 101 -6.62 -10.27 5.26
C ASP A 101 -7.19 -11.64 5.69
N ASN A 102 -6.48 -12.35 6.56
CA ASN A 102 -7.00 -13.54 7.21
C ASN A 102 -7.99 -13.18 8.34
N LYS A 103 -8.66 -14.19 8.88
CA LYS A 103 -9.65 -13.98 9.96
C LYS A 103 -9.03 -13.39 11.23
N GLU A 104 -7.79 -13.73 11.50
CA GLU A 104 -6.98 -13.28 12.63
C GLU A 104 -6.47 -11.84 12.47
N ARG A 105 -6.56 -11.29 11.25
CA ARG A 105 -6.10 -9.94 10.86
C ARG A 105 -4.61 -9.75 11.08
N ASP A 106 -3.83 -10.77 10.78
CA ASP A 106 -2.39 -10.79 11.01
C ASP A 106 -1.61 -9.79 10.16
N LEU A 107 -2.18 -9.32 9.04
CA LEU A 107 -1.52 -8.39 8.13
C LEU A 107 -1.86 -6.94 8.45
N SER A 108 -3.13 -6.63 8.71
CA SER A 108 -3.63 -5.25 8.89
C SER A 108 -3.87 -4.85 10.36
N GLY A 109 -3.99 -5.82 11.26
CA GLY A 109 -4.27 -5.58 12.67
C GLY A 109 -5.51 -4.72 12.89
N ARG A 110 -5.37 -3.63 13.66
CA ARG A 110 -6.49 -2.72 13.96
C ARG A 110 -7.02 -1.94 12.77
N LEU A 111 -6.28 -1.87 11.64
CA LEU A 111 -6.78 -1.16 10.46
C LEU A 111 -8.05 -1.81 9.93
N SER A 112 -8.15 -3.13 9.94
CA SER A 112 -9.31 -3.89 9.45
C SER A 112 -10.32 -4.26 10.54
N ASP A 113 -10.23 -3.70 11.74
CA ASP A 113 -11.24 -3.92 12.78
C ASP A 113 -12.62 -3.44 12.28
N ASN A 114 -13.55 -4.39 12.15
CA ASN A 114 -14.89 -4.17 11.60
C ASN A 114 -15.99 -4.07 12.67
N SER A 115 -15.62 -3.92 13.94
CA SER A 115 -16.59 -3.86 15.08
C SER A 115 -17.64 -2.76 14.93
N GLU A 116 -17.31 -1.68 14.25
CA GLU A 116 -18.17 -0.52 14.01
C GLU A 116 -18.81 -0.50 12.60
N ILE A 117 -18.58 -1.54 11.78
CA ILE A 117 -19.15 -1.66 10.44
C ILE A 117 -20.45 -2.45 10.50
N ARG A 118 -21.54 -1.91 9.92
CA ARG A 118 -22.89 -2.46 10.01
C ARG A 118 -23.26 -3.35 8.83
N ILE A 119 -22.51 -3.29 7.73
CA ILE A 119 -22.70 -4.19 6.59
C ILE A 119 -21.91 -5.49 6.80
N PRO A 120 -22.29 -6.60 6.17
CA PRO A 120 -21.56 -7.84 6.22
C PRO A 120 -20.07 -7.65 5.84
N CYS A 121 -19.15 -8.16 6.65
CA CYS A 121 -17.72 -8.11 6.39
C CYS A 121 -17.16 -9.53 6.23
N LYS A 122 -16.35 -9.75 5.18
CA LYS A 122 -15.75 -11.04 4.87
C LYS A 122 -14.25 -10.89 4.71
N CYS A 123 -13.47 -11.61 5.50
CA CYS A 123 -12.03 -11.79 5.25
C CYS A 123 -11.85 -12.75 4.07
N ILE A 124 -11.14 -12.32 3.03
CA ILE A 124 -10.96 -13.07 1.78
C ILE A 124 -9.55 -13.64 1.59
N GLY A 125 -8.69 -13.46 2.59
CA GLY A 125 -7.27 -13.79 2.50
C GLY A 125 -6.46 -12.67 1.85
N ALA A 126 -5.15 -12.79 1.89
CA ALA A 126 -4.27 -11.83 1.24
C ALA A 126 -4.39 -11.90 -0.28
N LEU A 127 -4.43 -10.75 -0.92
CA LEU A 127 -4.43 -10.63 -2.39
C LEU A 127 -2.99 -10.42 -2.88
N SER A 128 -2.17 -11.46 -2.75
CA SER A 128 -0.80 -11.45 -3.29
C SER A 128 -0.77 -11.92 -4.73
N ARG A 129 0.05 -11.25 -5.53
CA ARG A 129 0.40 -11.67 -6.89
C ARG A 129 1.70 -12.47 -6.94
N ILE A 130 2.42 -12.58 -5.83
CA ILE A 130 3.73 -13.24 -5.74
C ILE A 130 3.52 -14.71 -5.38
N LYS A 131 4.12 -15.59 -6.15
CA LYS A 131 4.22 -17.03 -5.83
C LYS A 131 5.59 -17.31 -5.24
N LEU A 132 5.65 -17.45 -3.91
CA LEU A 132 6.90 -17.72 -3.23
C LEU A 132 7.36 -19.17 -3.49
N SER A 133 8.60 -19.29 -3.95
CA SER A 133 9.36 -20.52 -4.09
C SER A 133 10.81 -20.17 -3.82
N LEU A 134 11.17 -20.11 -2.53
CA LEU A 134 12.48 -19.58 -2.11
C LEU A 134 13.60 -20.46 -2.62
N GLU A 135 14.52 -19.85 -3.36
CA GLU A 135 15.70 -20.46 -3.96
C GLU A 135 16.95 -20.04 -3.22
N ASP A 136 18.10 -20.64 -3.55
CA ASP A 136 19.38 -20.21 -3.01
C ASP A 136 19.63 -18.73 -3.35
N PRO A 137 19.99 -17.89 -2.37
CA PRO A 137 20.07 -16.45 -2.59
C PRO A 137 21.24 -16.09 -3.53
N THR A 138 20.93 -15.35 -4.57
CA THR A 138 21.91 -14.68 -5.46
C THR A 138 21.95 -13.17 -5.24
N ILE A 139 20.93 -12.62 -4.55
CA ILE A 139 20.80 -11.22 -4.16
C ILE A 139 20.88 -11.17 -2.63
N GLU A 140 21.86 -10.45 -2.07
CA GLU A 140 21.97 -10.33 -0.62
C GLU A 140 20.92 -9.37 -0.04
N LEU A 141 20.59 -8.30 -0.79
CA LEU A 141 19.54 -7.35 -0.40
C LEU A 141 18.74 -6.90 -1.62
N LEU A 142 17.45 -7.21 -1.63
CA LEU A 142 16.49 -6.62 -2.56
C LEU A 142 15.86 -5.38 -1.95
N VAL A 143 15.95 -4.25 -2.65
CA VAL A 143 15.32 -2.99 -2.25
C VAL A 143 14.11 -2.71 -3.15
N LEU A 144 12.92 -2.69 -2.57
CA LEU A 144 11.67 -2.36 -3.27
C LEU A 144 11.28 -0.91 -2.96
N LEU A 145 11.54 -0.01 -3.91
CA LEU A 145 11.14 1.38 -3.77
C LEU A 145 9.67 1.56 -4.13
N SER A 146 8.96 2.32 -3.32
CA SER A 146 7.55 2.64 -3.54
C SER A 146 7.19 4.00 -2.92
N GLY A 147 5.98 4.46 -3.21
CA GLY A 147 5.44 5.71 -2.67
C GLY A 147 5.63 6.92 -3.60
N PRO A 148 5.05 8.08 -3.21
CA PRO A 148 5.07 9.29 -4.01
C PRO A 148 6.41 10.02 -3.93
N GLU A 149 6.69 10.84 -4.94
CA GLU A 149 7.79 11.80 -4.89
C GLU A 149 7.49 12.96 -3.90
N PRO A 150 8.49 13.52 -3.24
CA PRO A 150 9.94 13.22 -3.32
C PRO A 150 10.40 12.08 -2.39
N SER A 151 9.49 11.49 -1.62
CA SER A 151 9.83 10.50 -0.58
C SER A 151 10.49 9.23 -1.12
N ARG A 152 10.14 8.81 -2.33
CA ARG A 152 10.77 7.67 -2.98
C ARG A 152 12.21 7.97 -3.39
N THR A 153 12.47 9.11 -4.04
CA THR A 153 13.83 9.55 -4.39
C THR A 153 14.71 9.71 -3.16
N GLN A 154 14.19 10.33 -2.08
CA GLN A 154 14.94 10.45 -0.82
C GLN A 154 15.27 9.08 -0.20
N PHE A 155 14.37 8.12 -0.35
CA PHE A 155 14.64 6.75 0.11
C PHE A 155 15.75 6.10 -0.74
N GLU A 156 15.67 6.22 -2.07
CA GLU A 156 16.71 5.74 -3.01
C GLU A 156 18.08 6.34 -2.67
N GLU A 157 18.16 7.65 -2.48
CA GLU A 157 19.40 8.36 -2.09
C GLU A 157 19.97 7.85 -0.77
N SER A 158 19.12 7.59 0.22
CA SER A 158 19.55 7.05 1.51
C SER A 158 20.13 5.63 1.43
N ILE A 159 19.69 4.83 0.45
CA ILE A 159 20.24 3.49 0.18
C ILE A 159 21.60 3.60 -0.53
N ILE A 160 21.70 4.45 -1.55
CA ILE A 160 22.94 4.64 -2.32
C ILE A 160 24.08 5.15 -1.42
N SER A 161 23.76 6.02 -0.48
CA SER A 161 24.75 6.60 0.45
C SER A 161 25.04 5.75 1.69
N ASN A 162 24.42 4.57 1.81
CA ASN A 162 24.63 3.71 2.98
C ASN A 162 25.89 2.86 2.84
N GLU A 163 26.96 3.24 3.54
CA GLU A 163 28.26 2.58 3.49
C GLU A 163 28.20 1.10 3.92
N SER A 164 27.24 0.69 4.76
CA SER A 164 27.08 -0.71 5.17
C SER A 164 26.70 -1.64 4.01
N LEU A 165 26.29 -1.09 2.87
CA LEU A 165 25.93 -1.83 1.66
C LEU A 165 27.05 -1.92 0.63
N SER A 166 28.21 -1.31 0.87
CA SER A 166 29.33 -1.21 -0.08
C SER A 166 29.90 -2.55 -0.55
N GLN A 167 29.74 -3.61 0.24
CA GLN A 167 30.23 -4.96 -0.06
C GLN A 167 29.11 -5.96 -0.37
N LYS A 168 27.83 -5.54 -0.36
CA LYS A 168 26.68 -6.42 -0.56
C LYS A 168 26.21 -6.40 -2.01
N ILE A 169 25.75 -7.55 -2.52
CA ILE A 169 25.04 -7.63 -3.81
C ILE A 169 23.63 -7.08 -3.61
N VAL A 170 23.40 -5.85 -4.11
CA VAL A 170 22.13 -5.14 -3.93
C VAL A 170 21.38 -5.04 -5.26
N CYS A 171 20.11 -5.43 -5.25
CA CYS A 171 19.20 -5.22 -6.35
C CYS A 171 18.15 -4.18 -5.96
N ILE A 172 17.96 -3.12 -6.75
CA ILE A 172 16.96 -2.07 -6.51
C ILE A 172 15.91 -2.13 -7.60
N VAL A 173 14.65 -2.33 -7.22
CA VAL A 173 13.48 -2.15 -8.07
C VAL A 173 12.84 -0.80 -7.73
N ARG A 174 12.92 0.14 -8.67
CA ARG A 174 12.52 1.54 -8.47
C ARG A 174 11.02 1.78 -8.52
N GLY A 175 10.28 0.97 -9.28
CA GLY A 175 8.84 1.15 -9.51
C GLY A 175 8.49 2.44 -10.27
N THR A 176 9.40 2.94 -11.09
CA THR A 176 9.24 4.19 -11.86
C THR A 176 10.14 4.25 -13.08
N ASP A 177 9.66 4.89 -14.16
CA ASP A 177 10.46 5.25 -15.34
C ASP A 177 11.16 6.60 -15.21
N SER A 178 11.03 7.29 -14.06
CA SER A 178 11.72 8.56 -13.87
C SER A 178 13.23 8.41 -14.05
N LYS A 179 13.91 9.50 -14.42
CA LYS A 179 15.36 9.50 -14.62
C LYS A 179 16.08 8.91 -13.42
N ARG A 180 17.01 7.97 -13.68
CA ARG A 180 17.86 7.39 -12.65
C ARG A 180 18.73 8.45 -11.99
N LEU A 181 18.99 8.28 -10.70
CA LEU A 181 20.05 9.03 -10.01
C LEU A 181 21.40 8.74 -10.70
N LYS A 182 22.38 9.59 -10.45
CA LYS A 182 23.74 9.38 -10.91
C LYS A 182 24.56 8.66 -9.80
N ASN A 183 25.59 7.94 -10.22
CA ASN A 183 26.60 7.37 -9.32
C ASN A 183 26.06 6.26 -8.38
N TYR A 184 25.40 5.25 -8.94
CA TYR A 184 25.17 4.01 -8.19
C TYR A 184 26.49 3.27 -7.96
N PRO A 185 26.67 2.65 -6.77
CA PRO A 185 27.78 1.74 -6.51
C PRO A 185 27.83 0.59 -7.52
N ALA A 186 29.03 0.10 -7.86
CA ALA A 186 29.21 -0.93 -8.87
C ALA A 186 28.58 -2.29 -8.50
N ASN A 187 28.38 -2.54 -7.21
CA ASN A 187 27.73 -3.74 -6.67
C ASN A 187 26.19 -3.65 -6.65
N PHE A 188 25.61 -2.57 -7.21
CA PHE A 188 24.16 -2.38 -7.28
C PHE A 188 23.62 -2.65 -8.68
N THR A 189 22.59 -3.50 -8.78
CA THR A 189 21.81 -3.70 -10.00
C THR A 189 20.50 -2.92 -9.90
N ILE A 190 20.17 -2.12 -10.93
CA ILE A 190 19.05 -1.18 -10.87
C ILE A 190 18.03 -1.49 -11.95
N HIS A 191 16.80 -1.75 -11.54
CA HIS A 191 15.64 -1.95 -12.41
C HIS A 191 14.64 -0.80 -12.22
N ASN A 192 14.16 -0.20 -13.29
CA ASN A 192 13.17 0.87 -13.22
C ASN A 192 11.78 0.33 -12.90
N ILE A 193 11.21 -0.39 -13.86
CA ILE A 193 9.97 -1.14 -13.75
C ILE A 193 10.30 -2.58 -14.11
N VAL A 194 9.73 -3.50 -13.39
CA VAL A 194 9.81 -4.94 -13.63
C VAL A 194 8.39 -5.50 -13.74
N ASP A 195 8.24 -6.56 -14.50
CA ASP A 195 6.98 -7.28 -14.52
C ASP A 195 6.81 -8.17 -13.27
N GLN A 196 5.70 -8.88 -13.22
CA GLN A 196 5.38 -9.73 -12.07
C GLN A 196 6.31 -10.93 -11.96
N GLU A 197 6.76 -11.51 -13.07
CA GLU A 197 7.62 -12.68 -13.10
C GLU A 197 9.03 -12.32 -12.64
N GLU A 198 9.58 -11.22 -13.16
CA GLU A 198 10.87 -10.68 -12.73
C GLU A 198 10.87 -10.32 -11.24
N LEU A 199 9.82 -9.64 -10.76
CA LEU A 199 9.69 -9.29 -9.35
C LEU A 199 9.65 -10.54 -8.47
N THR A 200 8.88 -11.55 -8.88
CA THR A 200 8.79 -12.83 -8.17
C THR A 200 10.14 -13.53 -8.12
N SER A 201 10.89 -13.55 -9.22
CA SER A 201 12.24 -14.12 -9.28
C SER A 201 13.18 -13.39 -8.32
N PHE A 202 13.20 -12.06 -8.33
CA PHE A 202 14.05 -11.28 -7.40
C PHE A 202 13.70 -11.53 -5.93
N ILE A 203 12.42 -11.63 -5.60
CA ILE A 203 11.99 -11.96 -4.23
C ILE A 203 12.46 -13.36 -3.84
N ASN A 204 12.27 -14.37 -4.70
CA ASN A 204 12.63 -15.76 -4.42
C ASN A 204 14.14 -15.95 -4.24
N THR A 205 14.96 -15.22 -4.99
CA THR A 205 16.43 -15.29 -4.94
C THR A 205 17.09 -14.28 -4.01
N SER A 206 16.32 -13.59 -3.15
CA SER A 206 16.87 -12.62 -2.21
C SER A 206 17.08 -13.20 -0.83
N ALA A 207 18.22 -12.90 -0.20
CA ALA A 207 18.50 -13.27 1.19
C ALA A 207 17.75 -12.37 2.18
N ALA A 208 17.51 -11.11 1.83
CA ALA A 208 16.76 -10.16 2.63
C ALA A 208 16.05 -9.13 1.73
N ILE A 209 14.98 -8.53 2.23
CA ILE A 209 14.21 -7.48 1.52
C ILE A 209 14.12 -6.22 2.37
N LEU A 210 14.36 -5.06 1.73
CA LEU A 210 14.16 -3.75 2.30
C LEU A 210 13.06 -3.01 1.52
N CYS A 211 12.03 -2.53 2.20
CA CYS A 211 10.90 -1.87 1.53
C CYS A 211 10.17 -0.89 2.47
N ARG A 212 9.20 -0.18 1.91
CA ARG A 212 8.19 0.54 2.69
C ARG A 212 7.19 -0.45 3.29
N SER A 213 6.63 -0.12 4.45
CA SER A 213 5.55 -0.90 5.12
C SER A 213 4.18 -0.63 4.50
N GLY A 214 4.09 -0.68 3.16
CA GLY A 214 2.82 -0.58 2.45
C GLY A 214 2.04 -1.89 2.50
N TYR A 215 0.72 -1.83 2.64
CA TYR A 215 -0.10 -3.02 2.83
C TYR A 215 0.02 -4.04 1.69
N SER A 216 0.05 -3.59 0.43
CA SER A 216 0.25 -4.48 -0.72
C SER A 216 1.56 -5.26 -0.63
N THR A 217 2.65 -4.59 -0.22
CA THR A 217 3.95 -5.25 -0.04
C THR A 217 3.91 -6.25 1.13
N ILE A 218 3.20 -5.91 2.22
CA ILE A 218 3.00 -6.82 3.35
C ILE A 218 2.24 -8.08 2.92
N MET A 219 1.19 -7.95 2.10
CA MET A 219 0.48 -9.09 1.52
C MET A 219 1.39 -9.94 0.62
N ASP A 220 2.19 -9.29 -0.23
CA ASP A 220 3.10 -9.98 -1.14
C ASP A 220 4.21 -10.75 -0.38
N LEU A 221 4.62 -10.27 0.79
CA LEU A 221 5.69 -10.84 1.60
C LEU A 221 5.22 -11.61 2.84
N GLN A 222 3.92 -11.92 2.96
CA GLN A 222 3.37 -12.56 4.16
C GLN A 222 4.01 -13.91 4.49
N ASP A 223 4.33 -14.69 3.45
CA ASP A 223 4.91 -16.04 3.54
C ASP A 223 6.43 -16.04 3.23
N TYR A 224 7.05 -14.87 3.07
CA TYR A 224 8.49 -14.74 2.94
C TYR A 224 9.14 -14.87 4.33
N ASP A 225 9.85 -15.95 4.56
CA ASP A 225 10.39 -16.32 5.88
C ASP A 225 11.80 -15.78 6.19
N ARG A 226 12.45 -15.14 5.18
CA ARG A 226 13.75 -14.50 5.36
C ARG A 226 13.61 -13.06 5.92
N PRO A 227 14.72 -12.41 6.36
CA PRO A 227 14.69 -11.07 6.94
C PRO A 227 14.00 -10.02 6.05
N LYS A 228 13.09 -9.25 6.66
CA LYS A 228 12.40 -8.12 6.07
C LYS A 228 12.69 -6.84 6.86
N TYR A 229 13.14 -5.82 6.17
CA TYR A 229 13.41 -4.52 6.77
C TYR A 229 12.36 -3.52 6.29
N TYR A 230 11.61 -2.93 7.22
CA TYR A 230 10.59 -1.94 6.89
C TYR A 230 11.06 -0.54 7.29
N ILE A 231 10.96 0.41 6.36
CA ILE A 231 11.19 1.84 6.61
C ILE A 231 9.91 2.59 6.24
N PRO A 232 9.04 2.94 7.21
CA PRO A 232 7.79 3.63 6.91
C PRO A 232 8.05 5.03 6.32
N THR A 233 7.17 5.47 5.43
CA THR A 233 7.19 6.86 4.94
C THR A 233 6.75 7.77 6.09
N LYS A 234 7.62 8.71 6.47
CA LYS A 234 7.34 9.67 7.55
C LYS A 234 6.06 10.46 7.28
N GLY A 235 5.15 10.44 8.23
CA GLY A 235 3.86 11.14 8.13
C GLY A 235 2.75 10.35 7.45
N GLN A 236 3.02 9.16 6.91
CA GLN A 236 1.99 8.21 6.47
C GLN A 236 1.59 7.32 7.65
N THR A 237 0.54 7.71 8.35
CA THR A 237 0.11 7.07 9.61
C THR A 237 -0.21 5.59 9.46
N GLU A 238 -0.71 5.16 8.31
CA GLU A 238 -0.92 3.76 7.99
C GLU A 238 0.41 2.98 7.96
N GLN A 239 1.41 3.48 7.23
CA GLN A 239 2.71 2.82 7.16
C GLN A 239 3.45 2.85 8.49
N GLU A 240 3.36 3.96 9.24
CA GLU A 240 3.93 4.05 10.59
C GLU A 240 3.29 2.99 11.51
N TYR A 241 1.98 2.83 11.47
CA TYR A 241 1.26 1.81 12.23
C TYR A 241 1.62 0.39 11.80
N LEU A 242 1.61 0.09 10.48
CA LEU A 242 1.93 -1.24 9.98
C LEU A 242 3.38 -1.65 10.29
N ALA A 243 4.33 -0.71 10.20
CA ALA A 243 5.70 -0.96 10.62
C ALA A 243 5.76 -1.35 12.09
N GLU A 244 5.16 -0.56 12.99
CA GLU A 244 5.10 -0.85 14.43
C GLU A 244 4.39 -2.19 14.72
N TYR A 245 3.30 -2.47 14.02
CA TYR A 245 2.53 -3.70 14.20
C TYR A 245 3.32 -4.97 13.82
N HIS A 246 4.15 -4.88 12.79
CA HIS A 246 4.93 -6.02 12.29
C HIS A 246 6.33 -6.13 12.89
N ASP A 247 6.83 -5.11 13.61
CA ASP A 247 8.17 -5.13 14.18
C ASP A 247 8.37 -6.32 15.13
N GLY A 248 9.43 -7.08 14.91
CA GLY A 248 9.74 -8.31 15.63
C GLY A 248 8.90 -9.54 15.25
N LYS A 249 7.96 -9.43 14.29
CA LYS A 249 7.14 -10.57 13.84
C LYS A 249 7.68 -11.15 12.53
N LYS A 250 7.67 -12.46 12.38
CA LYS A 250 8.02 -13.19 11.13
C LYS A 250 9.25 -12.63 10.41
N GLY A 251 10.33 -12.36 11.15
CA GLY A 251 11.59 -11.84 10.59
C GLY A 251 11.58 -10.37 10.15
N VAL A 252 10.55 -9.61 10.53
CA VAL A 252 10.48 -8.18 10.26
C VAL A 252 11.28 -7.40 11.29
N LYS A 253 12.07 -6.42 10.82
CA LYS A 253 12.74 -5.41 11.64
C LYS A 253 12.48 -4.03 11.06
N VAL A 254 12.02 -3.11 11.89
CA VAL A 254 11.79 -1.72 11.47
C VAL A 254 13.09 -0.90 11.61
N LEU A 255 13.44 -0.21 10.56
CA LEU A 255 14.61 0.66 10.51
C LEU A 255 14.21 2.12 10.35
N LYS A 256 15.08 3.02 10.84
CA LYS A 256 14.99 4.46 10.52
C LYS A 256 15.74 4.73 9.21
N ASN A 257 15.33 5.78 8.47
CA ASN A 257 16.07 6.20 7.28
C ASN A 257 17.56 6.44 7.64
N GLY A 258 18.49 5.88 6.85
CA GLY A 258 19.93 5.96 7.07
C GLY A 258 20.50 5.06 8.16
N GLN A 259 19.69 4.20 8.77
CA GLN A 259 20.18 3.19 9.72
C GLN A 259 20.88 2.05 8.97
N ASN A 260 21.95 1.52 9.54
CA ASN A 260 22.68 0.35 9.01
C ASN A 260 21.79 -0.91 9.00
N ILE A 261 21.93 -1.70 7.94
CA ILE A 261 21.21 -2.94 7.66
C ILE A 261 22.10 -4.13 7.95
#